data_4bd92b403eb04b5f6fd6bca01017003a
#
_entry.id   4bd92b403eb04b5f6fd6bca01017003a
#
_cell.length_a   1.000
_cell.length_b   1.000
_cell.length_c   1.000
_cell.angle_alpha   90.00
_cell.angle_beta   90.00
_cell.angle_gamma   90.00
#
_symmetry.space_group_name_H-M   'P 1'
#
loop_
_entity.id
_entity.type
_entity.pdbx_description
1 polymer ?
#
loop_
_entity_poly.entity_id
_entity_poly.type
_entity_poly.pdbx_seq_one_letter_code
_entity_poly.pdbx_strand_id
1 'polypeptide(L)'
;MAFTSELVVQQTGDFEWKVVKPLSYEGHTDTFTVTSGSTTDFASVPGVFQWLIPREGRYTKPAVLHDFLCRNGEKIGCPVADADGVFRRAMAELNVPFLRRWVMWAAVRCRSLWNSRGKAGPSDIPQVLLIAIVPGLFVLFGGAIVFVLLCAWFVIEAITTAVLALLQQSVPPIRTRTKPAVRPRLRWSS
;
A
#
# COMPACT_ATOMS: atom_id res chain seq x y z
N MET A 1 20.78 -15.64 4.74
CA MET A 1 19.47 -15.24 5.37
C MET A 1 19.40 -13.73 5.27
N ALA A 2 18.34 -13.18 4.71
CA ALA A 2 18.28 -11.75 4.43
C ALA A 2 18.10 -10.87 5.68
N PHE A 3 17.24 -11.28 6.59
CA PHE A 3 16.96 -10.54 7.83
C PHE A 3 17.20 -11.44 9.03
N THR A 4 18.04 -10.98 9.95
CA THR A 4 18.43 -11.72 11.17
C THR A 4 17.54 -11.37 12.36
N SER A 5 16.71 -10.32 12.24
CA SER A 5 15.78 -9.89 13.28
C SER A 5 14.33 -9.81 12.79
N GLU A 6 13.40 -9.83 13.73
CA GLU A 6 11.99 -9.61 13.45
C GLU A 6 11.67 -8.12 13.33
N LEU A 7 10.73 -7.78 12.45
CA LEU A 7 10.21 -6.43 12.33
C LEU A 7 9.16 -6.20 13.43
N VAL A 8 9.44 -5.27 14.33
CA VAL A 8 8.50 -4.81 15.36
C VAL A 8 8.25 -3.34 15.14
N VAL A 9 7.01 -2.98 14.85
CA VAL A 9 6.60 -1.60 14.56
C VAL A 9 5.41 -1.20 15.42
N GLN A 10 5.31 0.09 15.69
CA GLN A 10 4.18 0.72 16.36
C GLN A 10 3.52 1.70 15.40
N GLN A 11 2.22 1.64 15.25
CA GLN A 11 1.47 2.61 14.47
C GLN A 11 1.47 3.96 15.19
N THR A 12 1.83 5.01 14.45
CA THR A 12 1.90 6.40 14.94
C THR A 12 0.94 7.33 14.21
N GLY A 13 0.39 6.89 13.08
CA GLY A 13 -0.58 7.60 12.27
C GLY A 13 -1.36 6.63 11.39
N ASP A 14 -2.30 7.13 10.58
CA ASP A 14 -3.15 6.29 9.72
C ASP A 14 -2.33 5.43 8.75
N PHE A 15 -1.21 5.95 8.27
CA PHE A 15 -0.31 5.29 7.32
C PHE A 15 1.17 5.40 7.73
N GLU A 16 1.43 5.76 8.97
CA GLU A 16 2.79 5.93 9.48
C GLU A 16 3.07 4.95 10.62
N TRP A 17 4.23 4.30 10.53
CA TRP A 17 4.68 3.30 11.48
C TRP A 17 6.08 3.64 11.95
N LYS A 18 6.36 3.38 13.21
CA LYS A 18 7.68 3.58 13.83
C LYS A 18 8.30 2.23 14.18
N VAL A 19 9.54 2.04 13.77
CA VAL A 19 10.31 0.82 14.11
C VAL A 19 10.63 0.86 15.60
N VAL A 20 10.22 -0.17 16.35
CA VAL A 20 10.42 -0.26 17.80
C VAL A 20 11.73 -0.95 18.12
N LYS A 21 12.03 -2.07 17.43
CA LYS A 21 13.28 -2.82 17.60
C LYS A 21 14.14 -2.70 16.35
N PRO A 22 15.47 -2.61 16.47
CA PRO A 22 16.34 -2.57 15.30
C PRO A 22 16.09 -3.75 14.36
N LEU A 23 16.04 -3.46 13.05
CA LEU A 23 15.89 -4.47 12.01
C LEU A 23 17.23 -4.63 11.28
N SER A 24 17.85 -5.79 11.42
CA SER A 24 19.14 -6.10 10.80
C SER A 24 18.95 -6.91 9.53
N TYR A 25 19.62 -6.49 8.47
CA TYR A 25 19.70 -7.14 7.19
C TYR A 25 21.17 -7.49 6.89
N GLU A 26 21.43 -8.74 6.57
CA GLU A 26 22.73 -9.25 6.14
C GLU A 26 22.59 -9.69 4.69
N GLY A 27 23.08 -8.85 3.77
CA GLY A 27 23.19 -9.16 2.36
C GLY A 27 24.48 -9.92 2.07
N HIS A 28 24.72 -10.22 0.81
CA HIS A 28 25.91 -10.97 0.37
C HIS A 28 27.22 -10.18 0.60
N THR A 29 27.15 -8.85 0.45
CA THR A 29 28.31 -7.94 0.55
C THR A 29 28.13 -6.85 1.57
N ASP A 30 26.89 -6.60 2.00
CA ASP A 30 26.52 -5.43 2.78
C ASP A 30 25.67 -5.80 3.98
N THR A 31 25.92 -5.17 5.10
CA THR A 31 25.11 -5.31 6.30
C THR A 31 24.51 -3.95 6.66
N PHE A 32 23.19 -3.91 6.86
CA PHE A 32 22.47 -2.70 7.25
C PHE A 32 21.63 -2.95 8.49
N THR A 33 21.57 -1.94 9.36
CA THR A 33 20.70 -1.98 10.53
C THR A 33 19.80 -0.75 10.54
N VAL A 34 18.49 -0.98 10.40
CA VAL A 34 17.47 0.06 10.60
C VAL A 34 17.36 0.33 12.08
N THR A 35 17.61 1.57 12.48
CA THR A 35 17.58 1.97 13.89
C THR A 35 16.18 2.04 14.45
N SER A 36 16.02 1.74 15.73
CA SER A 36 14.80 2.03 16.47
C SER A 36 14.45 3.52 16.36
N GLY A 37 13.18 3.83 16.23
CA GLY A 37 12.69 5.18 16.01
C GLY A 37 12.54 5.60 14.56
N SER A 38 13.07 4.82 13.59
CA SER A 38 12.87 5.08 12.16
C SER A 38 11.40 4.98 11.79
N THR A 39 10.91 5.92 10.98
CA THR A 39 9.53 5.90 10.47
C THR A 39 9.45 5.24 9.10
N THR A 40 8.34 4.59 8.81
CA THR A 40 8.05 3.96 7.52
C THR A 40 6.55 4.00 7.25
N ASP A 41 6.16 4.05 5.99
CA ASP A 41 4.80 3.84 5.50
C ASP A 41 4.67 2.48 4.77
N PHE A 42 5.66 1.60 4.95
CA PHE A 42 5.85 0.34 4.26
C PHE A 42 5.99 0.54 2.74
N ALA A 43 5.13 -0.12 1.95
CA ALA A 43 5.08 0.12 0.54
C ALA A 43 4.04 1.21 0.26
N SER A 44 4.49 2.42 -0.13
CA SER A 44 3.64 3.52 -0.59
C SER A 44 2.96 3.19 -1.93
N VAL A 45 2.13 2.14 -1.93
CA VAL A 45 1.42 1.69 -3.14
C VAL A 45 0.17 2.54 -3.32
N PRO A 46 0.03 3.28 -4.44
CA PRO A 46 -1.20 3.99 -4.75
C PRO A 46 -2.40 3.06 -4.72
N GLY A 47 -3.56 3.54 -4.23
CA GLY A 47 -4.75 2.73 -4.02
C GLY A 47 -5.19 1.91 -5.24
N VAL A 48 -5.03 2.47 -6.43
CA VAL A 48 -5.35 1.82 -7.71
C VAL A 48 -4.49 0.58 -8.02
N PHE A 49 -3.35 0.40 -7.35
CA PHE A 49 -2.46 -0.75 -7.54
C PHE A 49 -2.47 -1.73 -6.37
N GLN A 50 -3.23 -1.48 -5.31
CA GLN A 50 -3.25 -2.32 -4.11
C GLN A 50 -3.84 -3.72 -4.37
N TRP A 51 -4.64 -3.89 -5.40
CA TRP A 51 -5.12 -5.20 -5.85
C TRP A 51 -3.98 -6.10 -6.38
N LEU A 52 -2.91 -5.52 -6.92
CA LEU A 52 -1.73 -6.24 -7.43
C LEU A 52 -0.64 -6.34 -6.36
N ILE A 53 -0.40 -5.25 -5.66
CA ILE A 53 0.64 -5.13 -4.63
C ILE A 53 -0.04 -4.61 -3.36
N PRO A 54 -0.51 -5.49 -2.47
CA PRO A 54 -0.99 -5.09 -1.14
C PRO A 54 0.08 -4.29 -0.40
N ARG A 55 -0.31 -3.48 0.58
CA ARG A 55 0.65 -2.67 1.36
C ARG A 55 1.62 -3.53 2.18
N GLU A 56 1.19 -4.72 2.57
CA GLU A 56 1.92 -5.63 3.43
C GLU A 56 2.16 -6.98 2.75
N GLY A 57 3.27 -7.61 3.10
CA GLY A 57 3.63 -8.90 2.54
C GLY A 57 5.10 -9.26 2.82
N ARG A 58 5.63 -10.23 2.10
CA ARG A 58 7.04 -10.65 2.22
C ARG A 58 8.03 -9.52 1.93
N TYR A 59 7.61 -8.48 1.25
CA TYR A 59 8.40 -7.29 0.92
C TYR A 59 8.34 -6.19 1.99
N THR A 60 7.58 -6.37 3.07
CA THR A 60 7.44 -5.35 4.13
C THR A 60 8.79 -5.04 4.79
N LYS A 61 9.57 -6.04 5.20
CA LYS A 61 10.93 -5.83 5.74
C LYS A 61 11.85 -5.13 4.74
N PRO A 62 11.95 -5.58 3.46
CA PRO A 62 12.67 -4.84 2.41
C PRO A 62 12.23 -3.39 2.24
N ALA A 63 10.91 -3.09 2.31
CA ALA A 63 10.39 -1.74 2.17
C ALA A 63 10.85 -0.84 3.33
N VAL A 64 10.79 -1.32 4.57
CA VAL A 64 11.30 -0.60 5.75
C VAL A 64 12.80 -0.32 5.62
N LEU A 65 13.58 -1.30 5.16
CA LEU A 65 15.01 -1.12 4.90
C LEU A 65 15.26 -0.07 3.82
N HIS A 66 14.52 -0.12 2.71
CA HIS A 66 14.63 0.84 1.61
C HIS A 66 14.31 2.26 2.07
N ASP A 67 13.22 2.47 2.82
CA ASP A 67 12.86 3.77 3.39
C ASP A 67 13.98 4.33 4.27
N PHE A 68 14.58 3.48 5.10
CA PHE A 68 15.70 3.87 5.95
C PHE A 68 16.92 4.27 5.11
N LEU A 69 17.27 3.48 4.11
CA LEU A 69 18.40 3.75 3.22
C LEU A 69 18.17 5.02 2.41
N CYS A 70 16.97 5.26 1.90
CA CYS A 70 16.66 6.50 1.18
C CYS A 70 16.80 7.75 2.04
N ARG A 71 16.51 7.67 3.35
CA ARG A 71 16.61 8.82 4.27
C ARG A 71 18.00 9.02 4.85
N ASN A 72 18.76 7.96 5.03
CA ASN A 72 20.04 7.96 5.73
C ASN A 72 21.22 7.52 4.86
N GLY A 73 20.99 7.08 3.63
CA GLY A 73 21.98 6.46 2.77
C GLY A 73 23.21 7.32 2.53
N GLU A 74 23.05 8.62 2.34
CA GLU A 74 24.19 9.53 2.16
C GLU A 74 25.15 9.50 3.35
N LYS A 75 24.62 9.37 4.58
CA LYS A 75 25.44 9.33 5.82
C LYS A 75 26.19 8.01 5.99
N ILE A 76 25.66 6.93 5.41
CA ILE A 76 26.24 5.57 5.54
C ILE A 76 26.89 5.08 4.26
N GLY A 77 27.10 5.98 3.27
CA GLY A 77 27.78 5.63 2.01
C GLY A 77 26.96 4.76 1.06
N CYS A 78 25.63 4.73 1.19
CA CYS A 78 24.71 4.01 0.32
C CYS A 78 23.88 4.98 -0.52
N PRO A 79 24.30 5.29 -1.76
CA PRO A 79 23.50 6.13 -2.66
C PRO A 79 22.10 5.56 -2.91
N VAL A 80 21.13 6.40 -3.25
CA VAL A 80 19.74 5.98 -3.51
C VAL A 80 19.65 4.89 -4.59
N ALA A 81 20.54 4.94 -5.60
CA ALA A 81 20.60 3.90 -6.64
C ALA A 81 20.96 2.52 -6.06
N ASP A 82 21.89 2.48 -5.09
CA ASP A 82 22.28 1.26 -4.41
C ASP A 82 21.19 0.80 -3.46
N ALA A 83 20.50 1.73 -2.76
CA ALA A 83 19.33 1.41 -1.94
C ALA A 83 18.22 0.72 -2.75
N ASP A 84 17.95 1.18 -3.98
CA ASP A 84 17.01 0.52 -4.90
C ASP A 84 17.47 -0.89 -5.28
N GLY A 85 18.79 -1.08 -5.47
CA GLY A 85 19.41 -2.39 -5.73
C GLY A 85 19.30 -3.34 -4.54
N VAL A 86 19.56 -2.84 -3.32
CA VAL A 86 19.41 -3.59 -2.06
C VAL A 86 17.96 -4.01 -1.87
N PHE A 87 16.99 -3.12 -2.10
CA PHE A 87 15.57 -3.43 -2.02
C PHE A 87 15.18 -4.61 -2.90
N ARG A 88 15.59 -4.62 -4.18
CA ARG A 88 15.32 -5.71 -5.11
C ARG A 88 15.96 -7.02 -4.66
N ARG A 89 17.21 -6.98 -4.15
CA ARG A 89 17.95 -8.14 -3.63
C ARG A 89 17.25 -8.73 -2.41
N ALA A 90 16.95 -7.91 -1.43
CA ALA A 90 16.27 -8.32 -0.21
C ALA A 90 14.89 -8.94 -0.49
N MET A 91 14.14 -8.42 -1.47
CA MET A 91 12.91 -9.05 -1.94
C MET A 91 13.15 -10.43 -2.58
N ALA A 92 14.26 -10.59 -3.33
CA ALA A 92 14.60 -11.89 -3.94
C ALA A 92 14.90 -12.95 -2.87
N GLU A 93 15.65 -12.58 -1.84
CA GLU A 93 16.04 -13.47 -0.74
C GLU A 93 14.83 -13.90 0.12
N LEU A 94 13.77 -13.06 0.19
CA LEU A 94 12.51 -13.39 0.81
C LEU A 94 11.52 -14.09 -0.13
N ASN A 95 11.98 -14.57 -1.29
CA ASN A 95 11.14 -15.26 -2.27
C ASN A 95 9.90 -14.45 -2.69
N VAL A 96 10.03 -13.14 -2.85
CA VAL A 96 8.98 -12.32 -3.48
C VAL A 96 8.88 -12.72 -4.96
N PRO A 97 7.69 -13.00 -5.49
CA PRO A 97 7.51 -13.42 -6.88
C PRO A 97 8.20 -12.49 -7.88
N PHE A 98 8.81 -13.07 -8.91
CA PHE A 98 9.65 -12.36 -9.89
C PHE A 98 8.98 -11.09 -10.43
N LEU A 99 7.77 -11.21 -10.97
CA LEU A 99 7.06 -10.07 -11.57
C LEU A 99 6.79 -8.96 -10.56
N ARG A 100 6.28 -9.32 -9.37
CA ARG A 100 6.00 -8.35 -8.29
C ARG A 100 7.27 -7.61 -7.87
N ARG A 101 8.36 -8.34 -7.68
CA ARG A 101 9.67 -7.78 -7.33
C ARG A 101 10.17 -6.76 -8.35
N TRP A 102 10.03 -7.06 -9.63
CA TRP A 102 10.48 -6.17 -10.71
C TRP A 102 9.58 -4.96 -10.86
N VAL A 103 8.26 -5.10 -10.72
CA VAL A 103 7.32 -3.97 -10.73
C VAL A 103 7.62 -3.02 -9.58
N MET A 104 7.81 -3.54 -8.36
CA MET A 104 8.13 -2.72 -7.19
C MET A 104 9.48 -2.01 -7.35
N TRP A 105 10.50 -2.73 -7.81
CA TRP A 105 11.80 -2.12 -8.07
C TRP A 105 11.73 -1.03 -9.14
N ALA A 106 11.04 -1.28 -10.26
CA ALA A 106 10.87 -0.28 -11.30
C ALA A 106 10.16 0.97 -10.79
N ALA A 107 9.14 0.81 -9.95
CA ALA A 107 8.40 1.93 -9.35
C ALA A 107 9.32 2.80 -8.47
N VAL A 108 10.09 2.20 -7.55
CA VAL A 108 11.01 2.96 -6.69
C VAL A 108 12.14 3.59 -7.50
N ARG A 109 12.66 2.89 -8.50
CA ARG A 109 13.72 3.41 -9.39
C ARG A 109 13.23 4.59 -10.23
N CYS A 110 12.04 4.51 -10.82
CA CYS A 110 11.41 5.63 -11.52
C CYS A 110 11.24 6.85 -10.60
N ARG A 111 10.78 6.64 -9.37
CA ARG A 111 10.65 7.71 -8.38
C ARG A 111 11.99 8.32 -8.01
N SER A 112 13.03 7.50 -7.83
CA SER A 112 14.40 7.95 -7.53
C SER A 112 14.96 8.79 -8.67
N LEU A 113 14.77 8.35 -9.91
CA LEU A 113 15.18 9.11 -11.10
C LEU A 113 14.43 10.44 -11.25
N TRP A 114 13.14 10.44 -10.99
CA TRP A 114 12.31 11.65 -11.01
C TRP A 114 12.76 12.67 -9.95
N ASN A 115 13.06 12.20 -8.74
CA ASN A 115 13.47 13.07 -7.63
C ASN A 115 14.93 13.57 -7.76
N SER A 116 15.81 12.81 -8.42
CA SER A 116 17.23 13.14 -8.56
C SER A 116 17.52 14.24 -9.60
N ARG A 117 16.48 14.76 -10.27
CA ARG A 117 16.56 15.91 -11.20
C ARG A 117 17.83 15.92 -12.09
N GLY A 118 18.10 14.80 -12.78
CA GLY A 118 19.19 14.72 -13.74
C GLY A 118 20.51 14.15 -13.23
N LYS A 119 20.58 13.66 -11.99
CA LYS A 119 21.73 12.85 -11.51
C LYS A 119 21.69 11.41 -11.99
N ALA A 120 20.60 10.99 -12.65
CA ALA A 120 20.54 9.69 -13.30
C ALA A 120 21.42 9.73 -14.56
N GLY A 121 22.33 8.76 -14.66
CA GLY A 121 23.14 8.61 -15.86
C GLY A 121 22.28 8.21 -17.06
N PRO A 122 22.63 8.63 -18.29
CA PRO A 122 21.90 8.24 -19.48
C PRO A 122 21.84 6.72 -19.69
N SER A 123 22.75 5.96 -19.07
CA SER A 123 22.77 4.49 -19.06
C SER A 123 21.65 3.83 -18.26
N ASP A 124 21.07 4.54 -17.28
CA ASP A 124 20.02 3.98 -16.41
C ASP A 124 18.64 4.01 -17.08
N ILE A 125 18.41 4.98 -17.95
CA ILE A 125 17.11 5.22 -18.59
C ILE A 125 16.64 4.04 -19.46
N PRO A 126 17.47 3.45 -20.34
CA PRO A 126 17.03 2.34 -21.19
C PRO A 126 16.67 1.10 -20.39
N GLN A 127 17.43 0.80 -19.32
CA GLN A 127 17.15 -0.35 -18.45
C GLN A 127 15.82 -0.19 -17.69
N VAL A 128 15.57 1.00 -17.16
CA VAL A 128 14.32 1.31 -16.46
C VAL A 128 13.14 1.25 -17.42
N LEU A 129 13.28 1.82 -18.62
CA LEU A 129 12.24 1.76 -19.66
C LEU A 129 11.93 0.32 -20.07
N LEU A 130 12.95 -0.49 -20.36
CA LEU A 130 12.75 -1.88 -20.77
C LEU A 130 12.07 -2.70 -19.67
N ILE A 131 12.49 -2.52 -18.42
CA ILE A 131 11.94 -3.22 -17.26
C ILE A 131 10.56 -2.67 -16.89
N ALA A 132 10.28 -1.39 -17.11
CA ALA A 132 9.00 -0.77 -16.84
C ALA A 132 7.94 -1.11 -17.91
N ILE A 133 8.34 -1.30 -19.19
CA ILE A 133 7.39 -1.57 -20.28
C ILE A 133 6.61 -2.87 -20.02
N VAL A 134 7.27 -4.00 -19.79
CA VAL A 134 6.58 -5.29 -19.63
C VAL A 134 5.70 -5.33 -18.38
N PRO A 135 6.22 -5.02 -17.16
CA PRO A 135 5.35 -4.92 -15.98
C PRO A 135 4.33 -3.79 -16.08
N GLY A 136 4.69 -2.66 -16.72
CA GLY A 136 3.79 -1.52 -16.91
C GLY A 136 2.60 -1.88 -17.80
N LEU A 137 2.81 -2.58 -18.92
CA LEU A 137 1.74 -3.09 -19.78
C LEU A 137 0.85 -4.08 -19.01
N PHE A 138 1.45 -4.99 -18.24
CA PHE A 138 0.68 -5.93 -17.42
C PHE A 138 -0.22 -5.22 -16.40
N VAL A 139 0.31 -4.20 -15.70
CA VAL A 139 -0.45 -3.37 -14.77
C VAL A 139 -1.55 -2.58 -15.49
N LEU A 140 -1.25 -2.02 -16.67
CA LEU A 140 -2.21 -1.27 -17.47
C LEU A 140 -3.38 -2.15 -17.90
N PHE A 141 -3.09 -3.31 -18.53
CA PHE A 141 -4.14 -4.22 -18.99
C PHE A 141 -4.91 -4.85 -17.83
N GLY A 142 -4.22 -5.32 -16.79
CA GLY A 142 -4.87 -5.86 -15.60
C GLY A 142 -5.72 -4.82 -14.87
N GLY A 143 -5.21 -3.60 -14.74
CA GLY A 143 -5.95 -2.47 -14.17
C GLY A 143 -7.17 -2.08 -15.00
N ALA A 144 -7.07 -2.10 -16.34
CA ALA A 144 -8.20 -1.83 -17.22
C ALA A 144 -9.32 -2.87 -17.05
N ILE A 145 -8.97 -4.16 -16.95
CA ILE A 145 -9.95 -5.23 -16.68
C ILE A 145 -10.64 -5.00 -15.35
N VAL A 146 -9.88 -4.75 -14.28
CA VAL A 146 -10.44 -4.47 -12.94
C VAL A 146 -11.34 -3.25 -12.98
N PHE A 147 -10.94 -2.18 -13.67
CA PHE A 147 -11.74 -0.98 -13.82
C PHE A 147 -13.08 -1.25 -14.51
N VAL A 148 -13.08 -2.02 -15.60
CA VAL A 148 -14.31 -2.41 -16.31
C VAL A 148 -15.23 -3.22 -15.40
N LEU A 149 -14.69 -4.17 -14.64
CA LEU A 149 -15.47 -4.96 -13.69
C LEU A 149 -16.07 -4.11 -12.57
N LEU A 150 -15.33 -3.14 -12.06
CA LEU A 150 -15.84 -2.19 -11.07
C LEU A 150 -16.95 -1.31 -11.64
N CYS A 151 -16.79 -0.80 -12.87
CA CYS A 151 -17.85 -0.03 -13.53
C CYS A 151 -19.12 -0.87 -13.71
N ALA A 152 -18.98 -2.13 -14.15
CA ALA A 152 -20.11 -3.05 -14.27
C ALA A 152 -20.80 -3.30 -12.91
N TRP A 153 -20.01 -3.47 -11.86
CA TRP A 153 -20.54 -3.61 -10.50
C TRP A 153 -21.35 -2.39 -10.05
N PHE A 154 -20.81 -1.18 -10.23
CA PHE A 154 -21.55 0.05 -9.88
C PHE A 154 -22.85 0.22 -10.66
N VAL A 155 -22.87 -0.18 -11.93
CA VAL A 155 -24.11 -0.17 -12.73
C VAL A 155 -25.15 -1.14 -12.15
N ILE A 156 -24.73 -2.36 -11.81
CA ILE A 156 -25.60 -3.37 -11.20
C ILE A 156 -26.13 -2.86 -9.86
N GLU A 157 -25.30 -2.28 -9.03
CA GLU A 157 -25.68 -1.72 -7.74
C GLU A 157 -26.69 -0.57 -7.90
N ALA A 158 -26.44 0.34 -8.85
CA ALA A 158 -27.37 1.43 -9.15
C ALA A 158 -28.73 0.93 -9.63
N ILE A 159 -28.77 -0.07 -10.51
CA ILE A 159 -30.01 -0.68 -10.97
C ILE A 159 -30.75 -1.35 -9.80
N THR A 160 -30.03 -2.13 -9.00
CA THR A 160 -30.61 -2.84 -7.86
C THR A 160 -31.22 -1.88 -6.85
N THR A 161 -30.50 -0.80 -6.52
CA THR A 161 -31.01 0.23 -5.59
C THR A 161 -32.22 0.96 -6.16
N ALA A 162 -32.21 1.27 -7.45
CA ALA A 162 -33.38 1.89 -8.12
C ALA A 162 -34.61 0.98 -8.10
N VAL A 163 -34.44 -0.29 -8.41
CA VAL A 163 -35.53 -1.30 -8.38
C VAL A 163 -36.08 -1.44 -6.96
N LEU A 164 -35.20 -1.56 -5.96
CA LEU A 164 -35.62 -1.66 -4.55
C LEU A 164 -36.39 -0.39 -4.09
N ALA A 165 -35.93 0.79 -4.50
CA ALA A 165 -36.62 2.05 -4.18
C ALA A 165 -38.00 2.09 -4.80
N LEU A 166 -38.16 1.65 -6.07
CA LEU A 166 -39.48 1.56 -6.74
C LEU A 166 -40.43 0.57 -6.03
N LEU A 167 -39.90 -0.59 -5.65
CA LEU A 167 -40.68 -1.60 -4.91
C LEU A 167 -41.10 -1.10 -3.53
N GLN A 168 -40.25 -0.35 -2.83
CA GLN A 168 -40.61 0.26 -1.54
C GLN A 168 -41.66 1.33 -1.66
N GLN A 169 -41.69 2.10 -2.76
CA GLN A 169 -42.76 3.07 -3.03
C GLN A 169 -44.12 2.40 -3.31
N SER A 170 -44.11 1.16 -3.80
CA SER A 170 -45.31 0.38 -4.10
C SER A 170 -45.94 -0.26 -2.84
N VAL A 171 -45.24 -0.29 -1.71
CA VAL A 171 -45.76 -0.81 -0.44
C VAL A 171 -46.34 0.33 0.36
N PRO A 172 -47.68 0.36 0.59
CA PRO A 172 -48.28 1.41 1.40
C PRO A 172 -47.70 1.40 2.81
N PRO A 173 -47.40 2.57 3.42
CA PRO A 173 -46.78 2.61 4.74
C PRO A 173 -47.71 1.89 5.74
N ILE A 174 -47.18 0.90 6.45
CA ILE A 174 -47.86 0.27 7.57
C ILE A 174 -48.13 1.36 8.59
N ARG A 175 -49.40 1.77 8.66
CA ARG A 175 -49.87 2.80 9.59
C ARG A 175 -49.77 2.21 11.00
N THR A 176 -48.60 2.28 11.60
CA THR A 176 -48.43 1.95 13.02
C THR A 176 -49.26 2.95 13.81
N ARG A 177 -50.43 2.47 14.27
CA ARG A 177 -51.28 3.23 15.19
C ARG A 177 -50.54 3.32 16.52
N THR A 178 -49.69 4.34 16.65
CA THR A 178 -49.04 4.64 17.92
C THR A 178 -50.15 5.00 18.91
N LYS A 179 -50.38 4.08 19.87
CA LYS A 179 -51.22 4.42 21.01
C LYS A 179 -50.63 5.67 21.66
N PRO A 180 -51.45 6.71 21.94
CA PRO A 180 -50.93 7.90 22.60
C PRO A 180 -50.29 7.46 23.94
N ALA A 181 -49.07 7.91 24.18
CA ALA A 181 -48.37 7.64 25.42
C ALA A 181 -49.18 8.19 26.58
N VAL A 182 -49.70 7.29 27.43
CA VAL A 182 -50.39 7.66 28.65
C VAL A 182 -49.34 8.29 29.57
N ARG A 183 -49.40 9.60 29.73
CA ARG A 183 -48.51 10.31 30.68
C ARG A 183 -48.87 9.84 32.08
N PRO A 184 -47.98 9.30 32.92
CA PRO A 184 -48.26 8.99 34.30
C PRO A 184 -48.63 10.26 35.05
N ARG A 185 -49.83 10.32 35.63
CA ARG A 185 -50.20 11.40 36.53
C ARG A 185 -49.50 11.20 37.85
N LEU A 186 -48.48 11.97 38.12
CA LEU A 186 -47.88 12.05 39.45
C LEU A 186 -48.89 12.64 40.40
N ARG A 187 -49.45 11.81 41.27
CA ARG A 187 -50.36 12.22 42.37
C ARG A 187 -49.47 12.57 43.54
N TRP A 188 -49.32 13.84 43.81
CA TRP A 188 -48.73 14.30 45.06
C TRP A 188 -49.76 14.14 46.14
N SER A 189 -49.55 13.29 47.18
CA SER A 189 -50.31 13.25 48.37
C SER A 189 -49.78 14.31 49.34
N SER A 190 -50.62 15.25 49.67
CA SER A 190 -50.42 16.22 50.78
C SER A 190 -50.46 15.48 52.13
#